data_82a5b67bd65afca3a301eb39f4f2a91a
#
_entry.id   82a5b67bd65afca3a301eb39f4f2a91a
#
_cell.length_a   1.000
_cell.length_b   1.000
_cell.length_c   1.000
_cell.angle_alpha   90.00
_cell.angle_beta   90.00
_cell.angle_gamma   90.00
#
_symmetry.space_group_name_H-M   'P 1'
#
loop_
_entity.id
_entity.type
_entity.pdbx_description
1 polymer ?
#
loop_
_entity_poly.entity_id
_entity_poly.type
_entity_poly.pdbx_seq_one_letter_code
_entity_poly.pdbx_strand_id
1 'polypeptide(L)'
;MRIDIDTCEEILITITRNKTRSLLTAFGVFWGIFMLVALIGGGQGMQEELKSQFEGFATNSGFIAAQKTSEAYKGFRKGRWWDLEMEDVDRVRNVDGVALATPSIALWGQVAVYGDNKYDCSVKGLYPEYEQIEHQEMTYGRFINDVDIKESRKVCVIGKRVYESLFKLGEDPCGKYVRVNGIYYRVIGMCSSEGNVNIQGQASEAITLPFSTMQQTYNLGKKLHVVCFIMKPGVKVKDVQPEVERLVKAAHYIAPDDKQAVMLLNAEAMFSMMDNLMIGVRFLIWMVGLGTLFAGAIGVSNIMMVTVKERTTEIGIRRAIGARPKDILQQILSESMVLTTIAGMAGISFAVFVLQILEKAANDPGVIKTHYQVSFGLAIGTCILLIALGVLAGLAPAYRAMAIKPIEAIRDE
;
A
#
# COMPACT_ATOMS: atom_id res chain seq x y z
N MET A 1 -30.97 -17.74 -25.60
CA MET A 1 -30.09 -18.90 -25.52
C MET A 1 -30.75 -19.86 -24.53
N ARG A 2 -31.39 -20.96 -25.01
CA ARG A 2 -31.89 -22.01 -24.09
C ARG A 2 -30.75 -23.02 -23.98
N ILE A 3 -30.14 -23.11 -22.84
CA ILE A 3 -29.18 -24.16 -22.51
C ILE A 3 -30.03 -25.31 -22.00
N ASP A 4 -30.34 -26.28 -22.89
CA ASP A 4 -31.02 -27.51 -22.51
C ASP A 4 -30.00 -28.45 -21.82
N ILE A 5 -30.52 -29.28 -20.90
CA ILE A 5 -29.70 -30.25 -20.12
C ILE A 5 -28.92 -31.17 -21.06
N ASP A 6 -29.53 -31.53 -22.18
CA ASP A 6 -28.93 -32.37 -23.24
C ASP A 6 -27.69 -31.70 -23.85
N THR A 7 -27.71 -30.36 -24.02
CA THR A 7 -26.56 -29.61 -24.53
C THR A 7 -25.40 -29.63 -23.53
N CYS A 8 -25.68 -29.55 -22.23
CA CYS A 8 -24.64 -29.66 -21.20
C CYS A 8 -23.99 -31.04 -21.15
N GLU A 9 -24.78 -32.10 -21.32
CA GLU A 9 -24.30 -33.49 -21.36
C GLU A 9 -23.42 -33.73 -22.59
N GLU A 10 -23.83 -33.24 -23.76
CA GLU A 10 -23.05 -33.30 -25.00
C GLU A 10 -21.71 -32.57 -24.90
N ILE A 11 -21.70 -31.38 -24.25
CA ILE A 11 -20.48 -30.62 -23.99
C ILE A 11 -19.54 -31.39 -23.05
N LEU A 12 -20.07 -31.99 -21.98
CA LEU A 12 -19.26 -32.76 -21.02
C LEU A 12 -18.65 -34.00 -21.68
N ILE A 13 -19.41 -34.72 -22.52
CA ILE A 13 -18.92 -35.87 -23.30
C ILE A 13 -17.80 -35.43 -24.24
N THR A 14 -17.96 -34.29 -24.88
CA THR A 14 -16.96 -33.74 -25.79
C THR A 14 -15.66 -33.40 -25.10
N ILE A 15 -15.72 -32.75 -23.92
CA ILE A 15 -14.55 -32.39 -23.12
C ILE A 15 -13.81 -33.62 -22.60
N THR A 16 -14.54 -34.70 -22.27
CA THR A 16 -13.98 -35.96 -21.76
C THR A 16 -13.39 -36.86 -22.80
N ARG A 17 -13.76 -36.73 -24.07
CA ARG A 17 -13.28 -37.56 -25.18
C ARG A 17 -11.79 -37.37 -25.50
N ASN A 18 -11.27 -36.14 -25.37
CA ASN A 18 -9.86 -35.78 -25.57
C ASN A 18 -9.26 -35.04 -24.35
N LYS A 19 -9.10 -35.76 -23.23
CA LYS A 19 -8.72 -35.23 -21.92
C LYS A 19 -7.48 -34.34 -21.94
N THR A 20 -6.41 -34.75 -22.60
CA THR A 20 -5.13 -34.04 -22.64
C THR A 20 -5.27 -32.67 -23.33
N ARG A 21 -6.02 -32.61 -24.44
CA ARG A 21 -6.25 -31.39 -25.21
C ARG A 21 -7.12 -30.41 -24.43
N SER A 22 -8.25 -30.91 -23.89
CA SER A 22 -9.15 -30.07 -23.07
C SER A 22 -8.49 -29.55 -21.82
N LEU A 23 -7.62 -30.34 -21.17
CA LEU A 23 -6.86 -29.93 -20.00
C LEU A 23 -5.82 -28.85 -20.36
N LEU A 24 -5.10 -28.99 -21.47
CA LEU A 24 -4.13 -27.95 -21.91
C LEU A 24 -4.81 -26.63 -22.25
N THR A 25 -6.00 -26.69 -22.85
CA THR A 25 -6.80 -25.50 -23.18
C THR A 25 -7.31 -24.82 -21.92
N ALA A 26 -7.90 -25.61 -21.02
CA ALA A 26 -8.41 -25.15 -19.75
C ALA A 26 -7.28 -24.52 -18.90
N PHE A 27 -6.08 -25.14 -18.93
CA PHE A 27 -4.92 -24.65 -18.21
C PHE A 27 -4.47 -23.24 -18.65
N GLY A 28 -4.50 -22.95 -19.95
CA GLY A 28 -4.15 -21.61 -20.45
C GLY A 28 -5.09 -20.51 -19.91
N VAL A 29 -6.41 -20.76 -19.91
CA VAL A 29 -7.40 -19.84 -19.34
C VAL A 29 -7.30 -19.78 -17.81
N PHE A 30 -7.21 -20.94 -17.17
CA PHE A 30 -7.00 -21.04 -15.73
C PHE A 30 -5.79 -20.20 -15.29
N TRP A 31 -4.62 -20.39 -15.92
CA TRP A 31 -3.41 -19.69 -15.60
C TRP A 31 -3.52 -18.18 -15.83
N GLY A 32 -4.13 -17.76 -16.95
CA GLY A 32 -4.34 -16.35 -17.27
C GLY A 32 -5.23 -15.65 -16.24
N ILE A 33 -6.33 -16.26 -15.83
CA ILE A 33 -7.24 -15.73 -14.81
C ILE A 33 -6.60 -15.77 -13.43
N PHE A 34 -5.95 -16.88 -13.07
CA PHE A 34 -5.20 -16.98 -11.83
C PHE A 34 -4.19 -15.85 -11.69
N MET A 35 -3.34 -15.64 -12.71
CA MET A 35 -2.33 -14.60 -12.70
C MET A 35 -2.95 -13.20 -12.59
N LEU A 36 -4.01 -12.91 -13.34
CA LEU A 36 -4.69 -11.63 -13.28
C LEU A 36 -5.23 -11.34 -11.86
N VAL A 37 -5.99 -12.28 -11.29
CA VAL A 37 -6.61 -12.10 -9.96
C VAL A 37 -5.56 -12.05 -8.86
N ALA A 38 -4.55 -12.92 -8.91
CA ALA A 38 -3.48 -12.98 -7.94
C ALA A 38 -2.63 -11.68 -7.96
N LEU A 39 -2.31 -11.17 -9.16
CA LEU A 39 -1.54 -9.93 -9.28
C LEU A 39 -2.33 -8.70 -8.84
N ILE A 40 -3.64 -8.61 -9.16
CA ILE A 40 -4.46 -7.47 -8.72
C ILE A 40 -4.66 -7.54 -7.20
N GLY A 41 -5.05 -8.70 -6.66
CA GLY A 41 -5.24 -8.88 -5.21
C GLY A 41 -3.95 -8.68 -4.42
N GLY A 42 -2.84 -9.25 -4.89
CA GLY A 42 -1.52 -9.06 -4.30
C GLY A 42 -1.05 -7.60 -4.35
N GLY A 43 -1.28 -6.92 -5.48
CA GLY A 43 -0.95 -5.50 -5.63
C GLY A 43 -1.78 -4.59 -4.72
N GLN A 44 -3.05 -4.91 -4.49
CA GLN A 44 -3.90 -4.21 -3.53
C GLN A 44 -3.41 -4.41 -2.09
N GLY A 45 -3.12 -5.64 -1.68
CA GLY A 45 -2.58 -5.93 -0.36
C GLY A 45 -1.23 -5.24 -0.12
N MET A 46 -0.33 -5.24 -1.10
CA MET A 46 0.92 -4.48 -1.00
C MET A 46 0.69 -2.97 -0.87
N GLN A 47 -0.30 -2.42 -1.56
CA GLN A 47 -0.65 -1.01 -1.44
C GLN A 47 -1.21 -0.67 -0.04
N GLU A 48 -2.05 -1.54 0.53
CA GLU A 48 -2.54 -1.39 1.90
C GLU A 48 -1.41 -1.47 2.93
N GLU A 49 -0.51 -2.44 2.79
CA GLU A 49 0.68 -2.57 3.63
C GLU A 49 1.52 -1.29 3.62
N LEU A 50 1.81 -0.76 2.43
CA LEU A 50 2.56 0.48 2.31
C LEU A 50 1.82 1.68 2.92
N LYS A 51 0.50 1.76 2.78
CA LYS A 51 -0.31 2.83 3.39
C LYS A 51 -0.37 2.72 4.90
N SER A 52 -0.49 1.50 5.44
CA SER A 52 -0.56 1.28 6.89
C SER A 52 0.71 1.74 7.62
N GLN A 53 1.86 1.69 6.95
CA GLN A 53 3.13 2.20 7.50
C GLN A 53 3.11 3.72 7.73
N PHE A 54 2.23 4.44 7.04
CA PHE A 54 2.08 5.90 7.13
C PHE A 54 0.75 6.31 7.77
N GLU A 55 0.03 5.36 8.37
CA GLU A 55 -1.24 5.65 9.03
C GLU A 55 -1.03 6.62 10.19
N GLY A 56 -1.95 7.59 10.30
CA GLY A 56 -1.86 8.66 11.30
C GLY A 56 -0.91 9.80 10.95
N PHE A 57 -0.18 9.73 9.82
CA PHE A 57 0.77 10.77 9.44
C PHE A 57 0.17 11.80 8.46
N ALA A 58 0.35 13.09 8.74
CA ALA A 58 -0.16 14.16 7.88
C ALA A 58 0.60 14.19 6.54
N THR A 59 -0.12 13.90 5.45
CA THR A 59 0.46 13.83 4.11
C THR A 59 0.92 15.17 3.53
N ASN A 60 0.38 16.29 4.07
CA ASN A 60 0.72 17.66 3.68
C ASN A 60 1.72 18.32 4.64
N SER A 61 2.59 17.53 5.25
CA SER A 61 3.59 17.98 6.22
C SER A 61 5.00 18.12 5.63
N GLY A 62 5.77 19.00 6.23
CA GLY A 62 7.18 19.19 5.94
C GLY A 62 8.02 19.28 7.23
N PHE A 63 9.29 18.92 7.13
CA PHE A 63 10.22 18.86 8.25
C PHE A 63 11.53 19.52 7.86
N ILE A 64 12.00 20.47 8.67
CA ILE A 64 13.24 21.17 8.45
C ILE A 64 14.22 20.79 9.54
N ALA A 65 15.41 20.38 9.15
CA ALA A 65 16.52 20.09 10.05
C ALA A 65 17.79 20.82 9.59
N ALA A 66 18.60 21.21 10.57
CA ALA A 66 19.89 21.81 10.32
C ALA A 66 20.92 20.76 9.89
N GLN A 67 21.72 21.08 8.89
CA GLN A 67 22.87 20.27 8.47
C GLN A 67 24.12 21.12 8.32
N LYS A 68 25.28 20.48 8.11
CA LYS A 68 26.53 21.18 7.84
C LYS A 68 26.44 22.08 6.62
N THR A 69 26.95 23.32 6.74
CA THR A 69 27.08 24.23 5.59
C THR A 69 28.13 23.69 4.61
N SER A 70 27.84 23.79 3.32
CA SER A 70 28.79 23.43 2.25
C SER A 70 29.56 24.64 1.70
N GLU A 71 29.10 25.86 2.01
CA GLU A 71 29.68 27.10 1.54
C GLU A 71 30.10 28.03 2.69
N ALA A 72 31.12 28.83 2.43
CA ALA A 72 31.53 29.91 3.35
C ALA A 72 30.68 31.16 3.07
N TYR A 73 30.13 31.80 4.10
CA TYR A 73 29.28 32.96 3.93
C TYR A 73 29.40 33.93 5.11
N LYS A 74 29.44 35.24 4.84
CA LYS A 74 29.50 36.33 5.84
C LYS A 74 30.52 36.09 6.97
N GLY A 75 31.71 35.59 6.63
CA GLY A 75 32.79 35.36 7.58
C GLY A 75 32.76 33.96 8.27
N PHE A 76 31.72 33.18 8.05
CA PHE A 76 31.66 31.82 8.57
C PHE A 76 32.29 30.81 7.60
N ARG A 77 32.99 29.82 8.16
CA ARG A 77 33.64 28.74 7.37
C ARG A 77 32.61 27.74 6.82
N LYS A 78 32.93 27.13 5.69
CA LYS A 78 32.24 25.92 5.22
C LYS A 78 32.40 24.79 6.23
N GLY A 79 31.41 23.89 6.30
CA GLY A 79 31.42 22.75 7.22
C GLY A 79 31.02 23.12 8.65
N ARG A 80 30.46 24.31 8.87
CA ARG A 80 29.93 24.73 10.16
C ARG A 80 28.66 23.93 10.50
N TRP A 81 28.58 23.42 11.74
CA TRP A 81 27.34 22.99 12.36
C TRP A 81 26.59 24.20 12.88
N TRP A 82 25.31 24.19 12.74
CA TRP A 82 24.41 25.20 13.29
C TRP A 82 23.14 24.50 13.79
N ASP A 83 22.38 25.16 14.64
CA ASP A 83 21.16 24.59 15.22
C ASP A 83 19.98 25.47 14.86
N LEU A 84 18.82 24.86 14.71
CA LEU A 84 17.55 25.57 14.62
C LEU A 84 17.19 26.11 16.02
N GLU A 85 16.50 27.24 16.07
CA GLU A 85 16.07 27.91 17.30
C GLU A 85 14.55 28.10 17.31
N MET A 86 13.99 28.39 18.50
CA MET A 86 12.54 28.58 18.64
C MET A 86 11.99 29.68 17.73
N GLU A 87 12.80 30.72 17.46
CA GLU A 87 12.47 31.82 16.55
C GLU A 87 12.26 31.32 15.10
N ASP A 88 12.87 30.20 14.71
CA ASP A 88 12.66 29.61 13.38
C ASP A 88 11.27 28.99 13.24
N VAL A 89 10.72 28.47 14.35
CA VAL A 89 9.32 27.97 14.35
C VAL A 89 8.36 29.10 14.00
N ASP A 90 8.56 30.28 14.62
CA ASP A 90 7.72 31.45 14.35
C ASP A 90 7.93 32.00 12.94
N ARG A 91 9.16 31.97 12.42
CA ARG A 91 9.45 32.35 11.03
C ARG A 91 8.69 31.44 10.05
N VAL A 92 8.75 30.11 10.26
CA VAL A 92 8.05 29.14 9.42
C VAL A 92 6.53 29.28 9.56
N ARG A 93 6.02 29.47 10.78
CA ARG A 93 4.58 29.66 11.05
C ARG A 93 4.00 30.86 10.32
N ASN A 94 4.79 31.94 10.17
CA ASN A 94 4.35 33.16 9.50
C ASN A 94 4.47 33.14 7.97
N VAL A 95 4.97 32.05 7.39
CA VAL A 95 4.99 31.89 5.92
C VAL A 95 3.57 31.66 5.42
N ASP A 96 3.19 32.38 4.36
CA ASP A 96 1.86 32.18 3.79
C ASP A 96 1.71 30.76 3.25
N GLY A 97 0.57 30.15 3.54
CA GLY A 97 0.31 28.74 3.19
C GLY A 97 0.62 27.74 4.30
N VAL A 98 1.36 28.11 5.33
CA VAL A 98 1.55 27.27 6.53
C VAL A 98 0.33 27.38 7.44
N ALA A 99 -0.22 26.24 7.86
CA ALA A 99 -1.33 26.16 8.80
C ALA A 99 -0.84 26.03 10.24
N LEU A 100 0.22 25.25 10.45
CA LEU A 100 0.79 24.93 11.75
C LEU A 100 2.31 24.78 11.61
N ALA A 101 3.07 25.27 12.60
CA ALA A 101 4.47 24.94 12.76
C ALA A 101 4.76 24.68 14.25
N THR A 102 5.48 23.59 14.53
CA THR A 102 5.79 23.13 15.88
C THR A 102 7.22 22.61 15.96
N PRO A 103 7.95 22.83 17.07
CA PRO A 103 9.30 22.30 17.23
C PRO A 103 9.28 20.85 17.66
N SER A 104 10.34 20.14 17.32
CA SER A 104 10.61 18.80 17.81
C SER A 104 12.09 18.65 18.15
N ILE A 105 12.36 17.94 19.23
CA ILE A 105 13.71 17.60 19.67
C ILE A 105 13.75 16.12 20.05
N ALA A 106 14.85 15.44 19.77
CA ALA A 106 15.00 14.03 20.12
C ALA A 106 16.42 13.73 20.60
N LEU A 107 16.54 12.88 21.60
CA LEU A 107 17.79 12.31 22.08
C LEU A 107 17.73 10.79 21.95
N TRP A 108 18.74 10.22 21.34
CA TRP A 108 18.86 8.76 21.15
C TRP A 108 19.76 8.14 22.21
N GLY A 109 19.66 6.80 22.37
CA GLY A 109 20.53 6.05 23.28
C GLY A 109 20.26 6.38 24.74
N GLN A 110 19.01 6.66 25.10
CA GLN A 110 18.60 6.94 26.46
C GLN A 110 18.08 5.66 27.11
N VAL A 111 18.39 5.45 28.38
CA VAL A 111 17.97 4.27 29.13
C VAL A 111 16.80 4.61 30.03
N ALA A 112 15.69 3.94 29.80
CA ALA A 112 14.51 3.97 30.66
C ALA A 112 14.54 2.80 31.64
N VAL A 113 14.15 3.04 32.90
CA VAL A 113 14.17 2.05 33.97
C VAL A 113 12.87 2.11 34.76
N TYR A 114 12.29 0.92 34.99
CA TYR A 114 11.15 0.74 35.88
C TYR A 114 11.34 -0.55 36.71
N GLY A 115 11.46 -0.44 38.02
CA GLY A 115 11.86 -1.56 38.87
C GLY A 115 13.22 -2.10 38.45
N ASP A 116 13.28 -3.38 38.13
CA ASP A 116 14.50 -4.07 37.66
C ASP A 116 14.63 -4.07 36.13
N ASN A 117 13.57 -3.67 35.40
CA ASN A 117 13.54 -3.66 33.96
C ASN A 117 14.19 -2.41 33.36
N LYS A 118 14.90 -2.61 32.24
CA LYS A 118 15.59 -1.55 31.50
C LYS A 118 15.29 -1.69 30.01
N TYR A 119 15.18 -0.53 29.32
CA TYR A 119 15.00 -0.47 27.88
C TYR A 119 15.73 0.71 27.30
N ASP A 120 16.47 0.49 26.19
CA ASP A 120 17.12 1.54 25.42
C ASP A 120 16.09 2.20 24.50
N CYS A 121 15.84 3.47 24.68
CA CYS A 121 14.82 4.22 23.98
C CYS A 121 15.32 5.54 23.43
N SER A 122 14.55 6.16 22.56
CA SER A 122 14.66 7.58 22.24
C SER A 122 13.76 8.39 23.14
N VAL A 123 14.19 9.63 23.45
CA VAL A 123 13.38 10.59 24.19
C VAL A 123 13.07 11.75 23.27
N LYS A 124 11.78 12.02 23.07
CA LYS A 124 11.28 13.11 22.22
C LYS A 124 10.68 14.22 23.07
N GLY A 125 10.98 15.45 22.75
CA GLY A 125 10.31 16.65 23.29
C GLY A 125 9.35 17.19 22.26
N LEU A 126 8.05 17.18 22.54
CA LEU A 126 7.01 17.59 21.62
C LEU A 126 6.05 18.60 22.25
N TYR A 127 5.36 19.34 21.40
CA TYR A 127 4.18 20.14 21.75
C TYR A 127 2.90 19.37 21.48
N PRO A 128 1.77 19.72 22.09
CA PRO A 128 0.47 19.06 21.84
C PRO A 128 0.05 19.09 20.38
N GLU A 129 0.36 20.16 19.67
CA GLU A 129 0.00 20.35 18.26
C GLU A 129 0.68 19.33 17.32
N TYR A 130 1.75 18.69 17.78
CA TYR A 130 2.43 17.63 17.01
C TYR A 130 1.52 16.44 16.71
N GLU A 131 0.48 16.20 17.52
CA GLU A 131 -0.54 15.18 17.28
C GLU A 131 -1.27 15.38 15.94
N GLN A 132 -1.33 16.61 15.41
CA GLN A 132 -1.88 16.87 14.07
C GLN A 132 -0.94 16.43 12.94
N ILE A 133 0.36 16.26 13.21
CA ILE A 133 1.37 15.79 12.26
C ILE A 133 1.46 14.28 12.29
N GLU A 134 1.55 13.71 13.48
CA GLU A 134 1.63 12.28 13.74
C GLU A 134 0.61 11.93 14.83
N HIS A 135 -0.56 11.46 14.40
CA HIS A 135 -1.61 11.03 15.32
C HIS A 135 -1.16 9.78 16.07
N GLN A 136 -1.18 9.87 17.39
CA GLN A 136 -0.81 8.78 18.27
C GLN A 136 -2.04 8.17 18.92
N GLU A 137 -2.36 6.95 18.57
CA GLU A 137 -3.47 6.23 19.19
C GLU A 137 -3.11 5.90 20.64
N MET A 138 -3.90 6.42 21.59
CA MET A 138 -3.66 6.24 23.02
C MET A 138 -4.39 5.00 23.52
N THR A 139 -3.64 3.99 24.00
CA THR A 139 -4.21 2.80 24.64
C THR A 139 -4.53 3.05 26.11
N TYR A 140 -3.68 3.80 26.80
CA TYR A 140 -3.89 4.21 28.20
C TYR A 140 -3.66 5.72 28.33
N GLY A 141 -4.49 6.37 29.13
CA GLY A 141 -4.32 7.75 29.54
C GLY A 141 -4.51 8.78 28.44
N ARG A 142 -3.64 9.77 28.35
CA ARG A 142 -3.72 10.92 27.44
C ARG A 142 -2.37 11.35 26.91
N PHE A 143 -2.39 12.09 25.80
CA PHE A 143 -1.20 12.78 25.28
C PHE A 143 -0.86 14.05 26.11
N ILE A 144 0.28 14.67 25.82
CA ILE A 144 0.74 15.92 26.41
C ILE A 144 -0.26 17.03 26.09
N ASN A 145 -0.47 17.97 27.03
CA ASN A 145 -1.32 19.12 26.83
C ASN A 145 -0.58 20.45 27.15
N ASP A 146 -1.25 21.58 26.88
CA ASP A 146 -0.68 22.91 27.08
C ASP A 146 -0.27 23.21 28.53
N VAL A 147 -0.98 22.61 29.49
CA VAL A 147 -0.65 22.81 30.92
C VAL A 147 0.68 22.12 31.25
N ASP A 148 0.91 20.91 30.67
CA ASP A 148 2.17 20.20 30.87
C ASP A 148 3.36 20.96 30.28
N ILE A 149 3.15 21.69 29.16
CA ILE A 149 4.15 22.56 28.55
C ILE A 149 4.40 23.83 29.44
N LYS A 150 3.31 24.51 29.80
CA LYS A 150 3.42 25.80 30.58
C LYS A 150 4.08 25.61 31.93
N GLU A 151 3.74 24.51 32.61
CA GLU A 151 4.27 24.22 33.94
C GLU A 151 5.56 23.36 33.90
N SER A 152 6.03 22.98 32.69
CA SER A 152 7.17 22.10 32.49
C SER A 152 7.09 20.84 33.36
N ARG A 153 5.92 20.21 33.37
CA ARG A 153 5.64 19.05 34.22
C ARG A 153 6.54 17.86 33.85
N LYS A 154 7.07 17.19 34.87
CA LYS A 154 7.84 15.95 34.69
C LYS A 154 6.91 14.76 34.43
N VAL A 155 6.24 14.78 33.30
CA VAL A 155 5.35 13.74 32.81
C VAL A 155 5.86 13.16 31.50
N CYS A 156 5.44 11.93 31.18
CA CYS A 156 5.81 11.28 29.93
C CYS A 156 4.70 10.43 29.37
N VAL A 157 4.70 10.29 28.03
CA VAL A 157 3.95 9.29 27.29
C VAL A 157 4.96 8.23 26.81
N ILE A 158 4.66 6.97 27.00
CA ILE A 158 5.54 5.86 26.63
C ILE A 158 5.01 5.14 25.37
N GLY A 159 5.90 4.74 24.48
CA GLY A 159 5.56 3.93 23.31
C GLY A 159 5.30 2.47 23.67
N LYS A 160 4.63 1.75 22.78
CA LYS A 160 4.21 0.35 22.98
C LYS A 160 5.38 -0.58 23.33
N ARG A 161 6.50 -0.50 22.61
CA ARG A 161 7.69 -1.35 22.88
C ARG A 161 8.35 -1.01 24.19
N VAL A 162 8.37 0.28 24.59
CA VAL A 162 8.84 0.71 25.92
C VAL A 162 7.95 0.11 27.00
N TYR A 163 6.62 0.16 26.80
CA TYR A 163 5.66 -0.42 27.73
C TYR A 163 5.85 -1.95 27.90
N GLU A 164 5.91 -2.68 26.78
CA GLU A 164 6.07 -4.13 26.79
C GLU A 164 7.37 -4.59 27.45
N SER A 165 8.41 -3.76 27.39
CA SER A 165 9.71 -4.06 27.98
C SER A 165 9.82 -3.70 29.46
N LEU A 166 9.12 -2.67 29.91
CA LEU A 166 9.22 -2.16 31.26
C LEU A 166 8.12 -2.66 32.19
N PHE A 167 6.89 -2.84 31.67
CA PHE A 167 5.70 -3.20 32.45
C PHE A 167 5.22 -4.63 32.11
N LYS A 168 4.39 -5.16 32.98
CA LYS A 168 3.69 -6.42 32.68
C LYS A 168 2.54 -6.16 31.71
N LEU A 169 2.32 -7.07 30.78
CA LEU A 169 1.22 -6.98 29.82
C LEU A 169 -0.14 -6.86 30.56
N GLY A 170 -0.94 -5.84 30.17
CA GLY A 170 -2.24 -5.55 30.79
C GLY A 170 -2.17 -4.70 32.07
N GLU A 171 -0.99 -4.34 32.52
CA GLU A 171 -0.81 -3.43 33.68
C GLU A 171 -0.97 -1.99 33.25
N ASP A 172 -1.86 -1.21 33.88
CA ASP A 172 -1.98 0.23 33.59
C ASP A 172 -0.70 0.97 34.02
N PRO A 173 0.04 1.59 33.08
CA PRO A 173 1.25 2.33 33.39
C PRO A 173 0.96 3.74 33.93
N CYS A 174 -0.26 4.28 33.78
CA CYS A 174 -0.58 5.66 34.15
C CYS A 174 -0.44 5.90 35.64
N GLY A 175 0.19 7.03 35.99
CA GLY A 175 0.45 7.39 37.38
C GLY A 175 1.75 6.84 37.98
N LYS A 176 2.38 5.84 37.34
CA LYS A 176 3.67 5.29 37.75
C LYS A 176 4.85 6.15 37.30
N TYR A 177 6.01 5.90 37.88
CA TYR A 177 7.21 6.69 37.57
C TYR A 177 8.25 5.86 36.83
N VAL A 178 8.63 6.30 35.65
CA VAL A 178 9.75 5.75 34.89
C VAL A 178 10.95 6.67 35.05
N ARG A 179 12.12 6.10 35.33
CA ARG A 179 13.37 6.83 35.43
C ARG A 179 14.09 6.81 34.09
N VAL A 180 14.35 8.00 33.53
CA VAL A 180 15.13 8.18 32.31
C VAL A 180 16.33 9.05 32.61
N ASN A 181 17.53 8.53 32.37
CA ASN A 181 18.79 9.22 32.70
C ASN A 181 18.87 9.77 34.15
N GLY A 182 18.36 8.99 35.10
CA GLY A 182 18.38 9.38 36.51
C GLY A 182 17.22 10.27 36.94
N ILE A 183 16.39 10.74 36.05
CA ILE A 183 15.24 11.63 36.34
C ILE A 183 13.94 10.82 36.27
N TYR A 184 13.07 11.04 37.25
CA TYR A 184 11.78 10.39 37.31
C TYR A 184 10.72 11.22 36.59
N TYR A 185 10.00 10.54 35.66
CA TYR A 185 8.85 11.08 34.95
C TYR A 185 7.62 10.27 35.26
N ARG A 186 6.52 10.94 35.54
CA ARG A 186 5.23 10.28 35.78
C ARG A 186 4.60 9.92 34.44
N VAL A 187 4.26 8.65 34.23
CA VAL A 187 3.57 8.21 33.02
C VAL A 187 2.13 8.73 33.05
N ILE A 188 1.74 9.43 31.98
CA ILE A 188 0.39 9.98 31.80
C ILE A 188 -0.36 9.30 30.66
N GLY A 189 0.33 8.53 29.84
CA GLY A 189 -0.28 7.78 28.74
C GLY A 189 0.67 6.78 28.11
N MET A 190 0.10 5.87 27.33
CA MET A 190 0.81 4.91 26.48
C MET A 190 0.21 4.94 25.09
N CYS A 191 1.05 5.16 24.07
CA CYS A 191 0.65 5.16 22.69
C CYS A 191 0.94 3.81 22.03
N SER A 192 -0.02 3.36 21.20
CA SER A 192 0.07 2.13 20.41
C SER A 192 0.44 2.36 18.95
N SER A 193 0.77 3.60 18.57
CA SER A 193 1.11 3.94 17.19
C SER A 193 2.17 2.99 16.63
N GLU A 194 1.80 2.27 15.59
CA GLU A 194 2.65 1.29 14.90
C GLU A 194 3.19 1.83 13.55
N GLY A 195 2.93 3.10 13.24
CA GLY A 195 3.45 3.75 12.04
C GLY A 195 4.97 3.69 11.98
N ASN A 196 5.51 3.22 10.87
CA ASN A 196 6.96 3.08 10.65
C ASN A 196 7.61 4.37 10.10
N VAL A 197 6.87 5.48 10.03
CA VAL A 197 7.47 6.76 9.66
C VAL A 197 8.39 7.21 10.77
N ASN A 198 9.66 7.23 10.46
CA ASN A 198 10.70 7.52 11.44
C ASN A 198 11.21 8.95 11.27
N ILE A 199 10.49 9.90 11.86
CA ILE A 199 11.01 11.25 12.05
C ILE A 199 11.52 11.35 13.48
N GLN A 200 12.83 11.37 13.63
CA GLN A 200 13.50 11.38 14.93
C GLN A 200 13.23 10.14 15.83
N GLY A 201 13.08 8.94 15.25
CA GLY A 201 12.83 7.69 15.95
C GLY A 201 11.35 7.26 15.92
N GLN A 202 11.11 5.94 16.05
CA GLN A 202 9.76 5.39 16.07
C GLN A 202 9.02 5.79 17.36
N ALA A 203 7.74 6.15 17.23
CA ALA A 203 6.91 6.48 18.39
C ALA A 203 6.77 5.30 19.36
N SER A 204 6.70 4.07 18.84
CA SER A 204 6.63 2.85 19.65
C SER A 204 7.85 2.60 20.54
N GLU A 205 9.03 3.08 20.15
CA GLU A 205 10.31 2.94 20.89
C GLU A 205 10.70 4.22 21.63
N ALA A 206 9.82 5.21 21.65
CA ALA A 206 10.12 6.52 22.22
C ALA A 206 9.42 6.75 23.55
N ILE A 207 10.03 7.61 24.36
CA ILE A 207 9.39 8.28 25.50
C ILE A 207 9.20 9.74 25.12
N THR A 208 7.97 10.20 25.08
CA THR A 208 7.62 11.58 24.73
C THR A 208 7.46 12.42 25.99
N LEU A 209 8.18 13.51 26.07
CA LEU A 209 8.14 14.50 27.15
C LEU A 209 7.54 15.82 26.64
N PRO A 210 6.97 16.66 27.52
CA PRO A 210 6.69 18.05 27.17
C PRO A 210 7.97 18.74 26.69
N PHE A 211 7.90 19.46 25.58
CA PHE A 211 9.08 20.11 24.98
C PHE A 211 9.82 21.00 25.95
N SER A 212 9.09 21.83 26.73
CA SER A 212 9.67 22.70 27.76
C SER A 212 10.39 21.91 28.85
N THR A 213 9.82 20.80 29.30
CA THR A 213 10.45 19.90 30.27
C THR A 213 11.77 19.37 29.75
N MET A 214 11.79 18.96 28.49
CA MET A 214 13.00 18.42 27.85
C MET A 214 14.08 19.49 27.71
N GLN A 215 13.73 20.71 27.28
CA GLN A 215 14.68 21.79 27.18
C GLN A 215 15.35 22.13 28.55
N GLN A 216 14.53 22.20 29.59
CA GLN A 216 15.04 22.49 30.95
C GLN A 216 15.89 21.34 31.51
N THR A 217 15.41 20.12 31.36
CA THR A 217 16.05 18.94 31.99
C THR A 217 17.40 18.60 31.35
N TYR A 218 17.50 18.76 30.03
CA TYR A 218 18.72 18.44 29.29
C TYR A 218 19.56 19.71 28.96
N ASN A 219 19.20 20.86 29.49
CA ASN A 219 19.89 22.13 29.30
C ASN A 219 20.13 22.50 27.84
N LEU A 220 19.10 22.33 27.00
CA LEU A 220 19.19 22.51 25.55
C LEU A 220 19.03 23.98 25.10
N GLY A 221 18.70 24.87 26.03
CA GLY A 221 18.48 26.29 25.76
C GLY A 221 17.33 26.49 24.75
N LYS A 222 17.57 27.32 23.72
CA LYS A 222 16.59 27.60 22.66
C LYS A 222 16.68 26.65 21.47
N LYS A 223 17.62 25.72 21.48
CA LYS A 223 17.89 24.82 20.37
C LYS A 223 16.76 23.82 20.16
N LEU A 224 16.52 23.48 18.91
CA LEU A 224 15.65 22.40 18.49
C LEU A 224 16.29 21.63 17.33
N HIS A 225 15.83 20.41 17.09
CA HIS A 225 16.42 19.59 16.05
C HIS A 225 15.64 19.66 14.74
N VAL A 226 14.32 19.78 14.81
CA VAL A 226 13.43 19.81 13.64
C VAL A 226 12.31 20.81 13.86
N VAL A 227 12.02 21.62 12.86
CA VAL A 227 10.76 22.35 12.74
C VAL A 227 9.84 21.51 11.88
N CYS A 228 8.73 21.10 12.45
CA CYS A 228 7.68 20.34 11.79
C CYS A 228 6.54 21.29 11.42
N PHE A 229 5.99 21.19 10.21
CA PHE A 229 4.91 22.08 9.78
C PHE A 229 3.90 21.38 8.89
N ILE A 230 2.65 21.88 8.89
CA ILE A 230 1.54 21.43 8.06
C ILE A 230 1.09 22.58 7.17
N MET A 231 0.78 22.28 5.93
CA MET A 231 0.26 23.23 4.95
C MET A 231 -1.25 23.40 5.08
N LYS A 232 -1.76 24.60 4.73
CA LYS A 232 -3.20 24.83 4.53
C LYS A 232 -3.75 23.94 3.42
N PRO A 233 -5.03 23.54 3.45
CA PRO A 233 -5.64 22.74 2.39
C PRO A 233 -5.42 23.39 1.00
N GLY A 234 -4.94 22.58 0.04
CA GLY A 234 -4.69 23.02 -1.33
C GLY A 234 -3.33 23.66 -1.59
N VAL A 235 -2.52 23.93 -0.58
CA VAL A 235 -1.16 24.44 -0.72
C VAL A 235 -0.17 23.28 -0.63
N LYS A 236 0.78 23.22 -1.56
CA LYS A 236 1.79 22.16 -1.58
C LYS A 236 3.06 22.57 -0.86
N VAL A 237 3.66 21.64 -0.14
CA VAL A 237 4.93 21.86 0.56
C VAL A 237 6.01 22.40 -0.39
N LYS A 238 6.10 21.85 -1.63
CA LYS A 238 7.08 22.25 -2.63
C LYS A 238 6.98 23.73 -3.05
N ASP A 239 5.79 24.33 -2.97
CA ASP A 239 5.56 25.71 -3.43
C ASP A 239 6.03 26.71 -2.35
N VAL A 240 6.02 26.30 -1.07
CA VAL A 240 6.40 27.08 0.10
C VAL A 240 7.86 26.85 0.49
N GLN A 241 8.40 25.69 0.16
CA GLN A 241 9.78 25.29 0.50
C GLN A 241 10.84 26.34 0.20
N PRO A 242 10.89 27.01 -0.98
CA PRO A 242 11.94 27.99 -1.28
C PRO A 242 11.91 29.19 -0.34
N GLU A 243 10.71 29.64 0.06
CA GLU A 243 10.56 30.77 0.98
C GLU A 243 10.97 30.40 2.41
N VAL A 244 10.58 29.21 2.87
CA VAL A 244 10.96 28.68 4.17
C VAL A 244 12.49 28.53 4.25
N GLU A 245 13.12 27.92 3.26
CA GLU A 245 14.58 27.78 3.21
C GLU A 245 15.27 29.14 3.19
N ARG A 246 14.76 30.10 2.43
CA ARG A 246 15.31 31.46 2.34
C ARG A 246 15.29 32.16 3.69
N LEU A 247 14.17 32.08 4.42
CA LEU A 247 14.02 32.72 5.74
C LEU A 247 14.97 32.11 6.76
N VAL A 248 15.03 30.78 6.83
CA VAL A 248 15.90 30.07 7.78
C VAL A 248 17.38 30.34 7.46
N LYS A 249 17.79 30.23 6.19
CA LYS A 249 19.17 30.50 5.77
C LYS A 249 19.60 31.93 6.07
N ALA A 250 18.72 32.89 5.80
CA ALA A 250 19.01 34.31 6.09
C ALA A 250 19.21 34.57 7.58
N ALA A 251 18.40 33.96 8.44
CA ALA A 251 18.48 34.09 9.89
C ALA A 251 19.79 33.55 10.48
N HIS A 252 20.32 32.49 9.92
CA HIS A 252 21.52 31.79 10.41
C HIS A 252 22.80 32.13 9.64
N TYR A 253 22.79 33.19 8.81
CA TYR A 253 23.94 33.58 8.00
C TYR A 253 24.50 32.44 7.14
N ILE A 254 23.60 31.78 6.41
CA ILE A 254 23.90 30.68 5.48
C ILE A 254 23.78 31.23 4.06
N ALA A 255 24.67 30.77 3.15
CA ALA A 255 24.61 31.16 1.76
C ALA A 255 23.26 30.76 1.14
N PRO A 256 22.59 31.65 0.39
CA PRO A 256 21.30 31.33 -0.25
C PRO A 256 21.36 30.09 -1.12
N ASP A 257 22.49 29.90 -1.83
CA ASP A 257 22.70 28.79 -2.76
C ASP A 257 23.19 27.48 -2.10
N ASP A 258 23.48 27.49 -0.79
CA ASP A 258 23.89 26.31 -0.05
C ASP A 258 22.73 25.32 0.08
N LYS A 259 22.72 24.30 -0.77
CA LYS A 259 21.68 23.26 -0.80
C LYS A 259 21.82 22.21 0.29
N GLN A 260 22.99 22.15 0.95
CA GLN A 260 23.26 21.13 1.95
C GLN A 260 22.94 21.59 3.38
N ALA A 261 23.00 22.87 3.65
CA ALA A 261 22.90 23.43 5.00
C ALA A 261 21.53 23.20 5.67
N VAL A 262 20.47 23.13 4.88
CA VAL A 262 19.10 22.87 5.34
C VAL A 262 18.58 21.62 4.69
N MET A 263 18.24 20.62 5.48
CA MET A 263 17.51 19.44 5.02
C MET A 263 16.02 19.71 5.18
N LEU A 264 15.30 19.72 4.07
CA LEU A 264 13.86 19.78 4.07
C LEU A 264 13.30 18.44 3.57
N LEU A 265 12.64 17.73 4.47
CA LEU A 265 11.92 16.50 4.13
C LEU A 265 10.47 16.86 3.84
N ASN A 266 10.04 16.56 2.64
CA ASN A 266 8.69 16.83 2.16
C ASN A 266 7.90 15.51 2.14
N ALA A 267 6.98 15.33 3.10
CA ALA A 267 6.15 14.14 3.19
C ALA A 267 5.24 14.00 1.96
N GLU A 268 4.67 15.11 1.44
CA GLU A 268 3.84 15.11 0.24
C GLU A 268 4.59 14.51 -0.96
N ALA A 269 5.88 14.86 -1.14
CA ALA A 269 6.69 14.32 -2.23
C ALA A 269 6.93 12.81 -2.07
N MET A 270 7.12 12.33 -0.84
CA MET A 270 7.26 10.89 -0.55
C MET A 270 5.97 10.13 -0.88
N PHE A 271 4.82 10.63 -0.46
CA PHE A 271 3.52 10.03 -0.79
C PHE A 271 3.24 10.05 -2.28
N SER A 272 3.51 11.17 -2.96
CA SER A 272 3.37 11.28 -4.42
C SER A 272 4.26 10.29 -5.16
N MET A 273 5.48 10.08 -4.70
CA MET A 273 6.39 9.09 -5.27
C MET A 273 5.83 7.67 -5.09
N MET A 274 5.30 7.34 -3.92
CA MET A 274 4.63 6.05 -3.67
C MET A 274 3.43 5.84 -4.58
N ASP A 275 2.55 6.84 -4.71
CA ASP A 275 1.38 6.75 -5.57
C ASP A 275 1.78 6.54 -7.04
N ASN A 276 2.81 7.25 -7.52
CA ASN A 276 3.34 7.08 -8.87
C ASN A 276 3.94 5.67 -9.09
N LEU A 277 4.65 5.14 -8.11
CA LEU A 277 5.14 3.74 -8.15
C LEU A 277 3.97 2.75 -8.23
N MET A 278 2.91 2.96 -7.43
CA MET A 278 1.72 2.11 -7.47
C MET A 278 0.96 2.20 -8.80
N ILE A 279 0.92 3.37 -9.44
CA ILE A 279 0.38 3.54 -10.80
C ILE A 279 1.20 2.69 -11.78
N GLY A 280 2.53 2.75 -11.71
CA GLY A 280 3.42 1.93 -12.54
C GLY A 280 3.21 0.42 -12.33
N VAL A 281 3.13 -0.02 -11.08
CA VAL A 281 2.85 -1.42 -10.73
C VAL A 281 1.49 -1.87 -11.27
N ARG A 282 0.44 -1.06 -11.11
CA ARG A 282 -0.89 -1.37 -11.69
C ARG A 282 -0.84 -1.49 -13.21
N PHE A 283 -0.11 -0.61 -13.89
CA PHE A 283 0.06 -0.70 -15.34
C PHE A 283 0.72 -2.03 -15.74
N LEU A 284 1.77 -2.45 -15.04
CA LEU A 284 2.43 -3.74 -15.29
C LEU A 284 1.50 -4.91 -15.02
N ILE A 285 0.72 -4.88 -13.93
CA ILE A 285 -0.27 -5.91 -13.60
C ILE A 285 -1.29 -6.07 -14.74
N TRP A 286 -1.83 -4.95 -15.24
CA TRP A 286 -2.77 -4.97 -16.35
C TRP A 286 -2.13 -5.46 -17.66
N MET A 287 -0.91 -5.04 -17.96
CA MET A 287 -0.18 -5.45 -19.15
C MET A 287 0.06 -6.99 -19.15
N VAL A 288 0.59 -7.49 -18.04
CA VAL A 288 0.88 -8.94 -17.90
C VAL A 288 -0.42 -9.75 -17.84
N GLY A 289 -1.40 -9.28 -17.04
CA GLY A 289 -2.68 -9.97 -16.88
C GLY A 289 -3.47 -10.08 -18.19
N LEU A 290 -3.59 -8.98 -18.92
CA LEU A 290 -4.25 -9.01 -20.24
C LEU A 290 -3.45 -9.84 -21.25
N GLY A 291 -2.13 -9.74 -21.26
CA GLY A 291 -1.26 -10.53 -22.14
C GLY A 291 -1.44 -12.03 -21.94
N THR A 292 -1.45 -12.49 -20.68
CA THR A 292 -1.68 -13.91 -20.35
C THR A 292 -3.08 -14.39 -20.70
N LEU A 293 -4.09 -13.53 -20.51
CA LEU A 293 -5.46 -13.81 -20.92
C LEU A 293 -5.62 -13.96 -22.44
N PHE A 294 -5.02 -13.04 -23.21
CA PHE A 294 -5.02 -13.15 -24.67
C PHE A 294 -4.30 -14.41 -25.14
N ALA A 295 -3.17 -14.77 -24.53
CA ALA A 295 -2.49 -16.02 -24.85
C ALA A 295 -3.38 -17.25 -24.56
N GLY A 296 -4.11 -17.24 -23.42
CA GLY A 296 -5.11 -18.27 -23.08
C GLY A 296 -6.26 -18.35 -24.11
N ALA A 297 -6.82 -17.20 -24.50
CA ALA A 297 -7.89 -17.12 -25.49
C ALA A 297 -7.46 -17.65 -26.89
N ILE A 298 -6.24 -17.30 -27.32
CA ILE A 298 -5.66 -17.83 -28.58
C ILE A 298 -5.47 -19.32 -28.47
N GLY A 299 -5.02 -19.85 -27.32
CA GLY A 299 -4.90 -21.27 -27.05
C GLY A 299 -6.24 -22.01 -27.22
N VAL A 300 -7.31 -21.47 -26.61
CA VAL A 300 -8.69 -22.00 -26.75
C VAL A 300 -9.11 -21.99 -28.22
N SER A 301 -8.96 -20.84 -28.90
CA SER A 301 -9.36 -20.68 -30.29
C SER A 301 -8.66 -21.68 -31.21
N ASN A 302 -7.35 -21.87 -31.06
CA ASN A 302 -6.55 -22.80 -31.84
C ASN A 302 -7.03 -24.26 -31.66
N ILE A 303 -7.32 -24.68 -30.43
CA ILE A 303 -7.76 -26.03 -30.14
C ILE A 303 -9.19 -26.26 -30.65
N MET A 304 -10.08 -25.28 -30.46
CA MET A 304 -11.44 -25.32 -30.99
C MET A 304 -11.43 -25.38 -32.52
N MET A 305 -10.49 -24.72 -33.22
CA MET A 305 -10.30 -24.81 -34.66
C MET A 305 -9.96 -26.25 -35.13
N VAL A 306 -9.11 -26.95 -34.38
CA VAL A 306 -8.76 -28.35 -34.64
C VAL A 306 -9.98 -29.25 -34.40
N THR A 307 -10.71 -29.03 -33.29
CA THR A 307 -11.92 -29.76 -32.95
C THR A 307 -13.00 -29.62 -34.02
N VAL A 308 -13.22 -28.41 -34.55
CA VAL A 308 -14.16 -28.16 -35.67
C VAL A 308 -13.72 -28.94 -36.92
N LYS A 309 -12.40 -28.98 -37.21
CA LYS A 309 -11.87 -29.73 -38.34
C LYS A 309 -12.09 -31.25 -38.18
N GLU A 310 -11.85 -31.80 -36.99
CA GLU A 310 -12.11 -33.24 -36.69
C GLU A 310 -13.59 -33.62 -36.77
N ARG A 311 -14.51 -32.65 -36.50
CA ARG A 311 -15.97 -32.85 -36.57
C ARG A 311 -16.61 -32.36 -37.86
N THR A 312 -15.84 -32.14 -38.92
CA THR A 312 -16.32 -31.58 -40.19
C THR A 312 -17.45 -32.43 -40.75
N THR A 313 -17.32 -33.77 -40.75
CA THR A 313 -18.33 -34.74 -41.25
C THR A 313 -19.61 -34.67 -40.41
N GLU A 314 -19.50 -34.65 -39.06
CA GLU A 314 -20.65 -34.54 -38.15
C GLU A 314 -21.43 -33.23 -38.39
N ILE A 315 -20.73 -32.10 -38.50
CA ILE A 315 -21.30 -30.77 -38.76
C ILE A 315 -21.95 -30.76 -40.15
N GLY A 316 -21.31 -31.39 -41.14
CA GLY A 316 -21.84 -31.54 -42.50
C GLY A 316 -23.16 -32.33 -42.54
N ILE A 317 -23.24 -33.46 -41.83
CA ILE A 317 -24.47 -34.27 -41.70
C ILE A 317 -25.58 -33.45 -41.00
N ARG A 318 -25.31 -32.80 -39.89
CA ARG A 318 -26.29 -31.93 -39.19
C ARG A 318 -26.85 -30.84 -40.11
N ARG A 319 -25.98 -30.21 -40.93
CA ARG A 319 -26.40 -29.22 -41.92
C ARG A 319 -27.20 -29.84 -43.09
N ALA A 320 -26.87 -31.05 -43.53
CA ALA A 320 -27.62 -31.77 -44.59
C ALA A 320 -29.03 -32.12 -44.11
N ILE A 321 -29.24 -32.44 -42.84
CA ILE A 321 -30.54 -32.72 -42.22
C ILE A 321 -31.36 -31.44 -41.94
N GLY A 322 -30.77 -30.24 -42.15
CA GLY A 322 -31.52 -28.95 -42.04
C GLY A 322 -31.11 -28.03 -40.87
N ALA A 323 -30.04 -28.30 -40.14
CA ALA A 323 -29.54 -27.40 -39.10
C ALA A 323 -29.12 -26.04 -39.72
N ARG A 324 -29.55 -24.95 -39.08
CA ARG A 324 -29.22 -23.60 -39.53
C ARG A 324 -27.75 -23.25 -39.17
N PRO A 325 -27.04 -22.44 -39.96
CA PRO A 325 -25.70 -22.01 -39.64
C PRO A 325 -25.60 -21.37 -38.25
N LYS A 326 -26.63 -20.66 -37.80
CA LYS A 326 -26.71 -20.03 -36.47
C LYS A 326 -26.76 -21.06 -35.35
N ASP A 327 -27.34 -22.23 -35.56
CA ASP A 327 -27.40 -23.28 -34.54
C ASP A 327 -26.03 -23.87 -34.28
N ILE A 328 -25.26 -24.11 -35.35
CA ILE A 328 -23.84 -24.54 -35.26
C ILE A 328 -22.97 -23.48 -34.59
N LEU A 329 -23.15 -22.19 -34.94
CA LEU A 329 -22.46 -21.10 -34.31
C LEU A 329 -22.72 -21.07 -32.80
N GLN A 330 -24.01 -21.14 -32.38
CA GLN A 330 -24.40 -21.11 -30.97
C GLN A 330 -23.82 -22.32 -30.21
N GLN A 331 -23.79 -23.49 -30.79
CA GLN A 331 -23.23 -24.67 -30.18
C GLN A 331 -21.73 -24.50 -29.88
N ILE A 332 -20.94 -24.08 -30.88
CA ILE A 332 -19.49 -23.91 -30.70
C ILE A 332 -19.16 -22.78 -29.71
N LEU A 333 -19.92 -21.66 -29.74
CA LEU A 333 -19.78 -20.60 -28.77
C LEU A 333 -20.13 -21.09 -27.36
N SER A 334 -21.20 -21.88 -27.18
CA SER A 334 -21.55 -22.41 -25.87
C SER A 334 -20.49 -23.39 -25.33
N GLU A 335 -19.92 -24.25 -26.18
CA GLU A 335 -18.81 -25.11 -25.81
C GLU A 335 -17.59 -24.33 -25.32
N SER A 336 -17.21 -23.26 -26.04
CA SER A 336 -16.11 -22.37 -25.66
C SER A 336 -16.40 -21.64 -24.36
N MET A 337 -17.62 -21.10 -24.17
CA MET A 337 -18.02 -20.40 -22.94
C MET A 337 -18.02 -21.32 -21.73
N VAL A 338 -18.54 -22.54 -21.83
CA VAL A 338 -18.55 -23.51 -20.71
C VAL A 338 -17.12 -23.86 -20.30
N LEU A 339 -16.26 -24.18 -21.27
CA LEU A 339 -14.86 -24.50 -20.98
C LEU A 339 -14.10 -23.35 -20.31
N THR A 340 -14.26 -22.13 -20.84
CA THR A 340 -13.59 -20.97 -20.30
C THR A 340 -14.14 -20.61 -18.92
N THR A 341 -15.46 -20.78 -18.69
CA THR A 341 -16.07 -20.49 -17.37
C THR A 341 -15.57 -21.45 -16.31
N ILE A 342 -15.54 -22.78 -16.60
CA ILE A 342 -15.04 -23.78 -15.65
C ILE A 342 -13.56 -23.53 -15.32
N ALA A 343 -12.73 -23.33 -16.34
CA ALA A 343 -11.32 -23.06 -16.17
C ALA A 343 -11.06 -21.76 -15.40
N GLY A 344 -11.82 -20.72 -15.73
CA GLY A 344 -11.69 -19.42 -15.07
C GLY A 344 -12.17 -19.43 -13.62
N MET A 345 -13.27 -20.09 -13.30
CA MET A 345 -13.72 -20.27 -11.91
C MET A 345 -12.67 -21.02 -11.07
N ALA A 346 -12.08 -22.08 -11.64
CA ALA A 346 -10.97 -22.77 -10.98
C ALA A 346 -9.76 -21.83 -10.76
N GLY A 347 -9.44 -20.96 -11.74
CA GLY A 347 -8.39 -19.96 -11.64
C GLY A 347 -8.65 -18.93 -10.54
N ILE A 348 -9.88 -18.39 -10.45
CA ILE A 348 -10.29 -17.46 -9.39
C ILE A 348 -10.18 -18.14 -8.01
N SER A 349 -10.73 -19.36 -7.89
CA SER A 349 -10.72 -20.09 -6.61
C SER A 349 -9.29 -20.37 -6.14
N PHE A 350 -8.40 -20.72 -7.05
CA PHE A 350 -7.00 -20.95 -6.74
C PHE A 350 -6.27 -19.64 -6.39
N ALA A 351 -6.58 -18.54 -7.07
CA ALA A 351 -6.03 -17.22 -6.73
C ALA A 351 -6.43 -16.77 -5.31
N VAL A 352 -7.72 -16.92 -4.98
CA VAL A 352 -8.22 -16.60 -3.62
C VAL A 352 -7.53 -17.46 -2.58
N PHE A 353 -7.35 -18.75 -2.84
CA PHE A 353 -6.64 -19.66 -1.94
C PHE A 353 -5.18 -19.21 -1.70
N VAL A 354 -4.46 -18.87 -2.77
CA VAL A 354 -3.07 -18.37 -2.66
C VAL A 354 -3.01 -17.04 -1.90
N LEU A 355 -3.93 -16.11 -2.19
CA LEU A 355 -3.99 -14.82 -1.50
C LEU A 355 -4.30 -14.99 -0.01
N GLN A 356 -5.16 -15.92 0.39
CA GLN A 356 -5.41 -16.23 1.79
C GLN A 356 -4.17 -16.79 2.51
N ILE A 357 -3.36 -17.59 1.84
CA ILE A 357 -2.09 -18.07 2.38
C ILE A 357 -1.13 -16.89 2.60
N LEU A 358 -1.03 -15.99 1.61
CA LEU A 358 -0.19 -14.78 1.71
C LEU A 358 -0.67 -13.86 2.85
N GLU A 359 -1.98 -13.66 2.99
CA GLU A 359 -2.56 -12.85 4.08
C GLU A 359 -2.20 -13.43 5.47
N LYS A 360 -2.31 -14.75 5.63
CA LYS A 360 -1.91 -15.41 6.88
C LYS A 360 -0.41 -15.38 7.15
N ALA A 361 0.41 -15.38 6.10
CA ALA A 361 1.86 -15.31 6.23
C ALA A 361 2.36 -13.87 6.50
N ALA A 362 1.64 -12.86 6.01
CA ALA A 362 1.99 -11.45 6.17
C ALA A 362 1.51 -10.86 7.51
N ASN A 363 0.46 -11.42 8.11
CA ASN A 363 -0.11 -10.91 9.35
C ASN A 363 0.33 -11.75 10.57
N ASP A 364 0.63 -11.08 11.67
CA ASP A 364 0.90 -11.74 12.95
C ASP A 364 -0.36 -12.43 13.51
N PRO A 365 -0.23 -13.52 14.26
CA PRO A 365 -1.36 -14.22 14.84
C PRO A 365 -2.23 -13.30 15.72
N GLY A 366 -3.46 -13.04 15.26
CA GLY A 366 -4.46 -12.23 15.99
C GLY A 366 -4.55 -10.75 15.61
N VAL A 367 -3.68 -10.25 14.74
CA VAL A 367 -3.73 -8.86 14.25
C VAL A 367 -3.70 -8.87 12.72
N ILE A 368 -4.84 -8.55 12.11
CA ILE A 368 -4.93 -8.43 10.64
C ILE A 368 -4.68 -6.97 10.28
N LYS A 369 -3.49 -6.68 9.75
CA LYS A 369 -3.09 -5.34 9.32
C LYS A 369 -3.29 -5.11 7.83
N THR A 370 -3.17 -6.16 7.03
CA THR A 370 -3.27 -6.10 5.57
C THR A 370 -4.23 -7.13 5.04
N HIS A 371 -5.08 -6.70 4.11
CA HIS A 371 -6.08 -7.55 3.48
C HIS A 371 -5.69 -7.85 2.03
N TYR A 372 -5.28 -9.10 1.77
CA TYR A 372 -5.07 -9.60 0.41
C TYR A 372 -6.37 -10.17 -0.15
N GLN A 373 -7.43 -9.35 -0.17
CA GLN A 373 -8.76 -9.80 -0.54
C GLN A 373 -9.11 -9.38 -1.96
N VAL A 374 -9.85 -10.26 -2.63
CA VAL A 374 -10.45 -9.95 -3.93
C VAL A 374 -11.72 -9.13 -3.68
N SER A 375 -11.73 -7.87 -4.10
CA SER A 375 -12.93 -7.05 -3.98
C SER A 375 -14.09 -7.63 -4.79
N PHE A 376 -15.31 -7.46 -4.32
CA PHE A 376 -16.53 -7.93 -5.02
C PHE A 376 -16.61 -7.36 -6.45
N GLY A 377 -16.21 -6.11 -6.65
CA GLY A 377 -16.13 -5.49 -7.97
C GLY A 377 -15.14 -6.19 -8.90
N LEU A 378 -13.99 -6.62 -8.38
CA LEU A 378 -13.00 -7.39 -9.13
C LEU A 378 -13.55 -8.75 -9.52
N ALA A 379 -14.24 -9.45 -8.62
CA ALA A 379 -14.85 -10.74 -8.90
C ALA A 379 -15.88 -10.65 -10.03
N ILE A 380 -16.79 -9.67 -9.98
CA ILE A 380 -17.77 -9.41 -11.05
C ILE A 380 -17.06 -9.05 -12.36
N GLY A 381 -16.10 -8.12 -12.32
CA GLY A 381 -15.33 -7.73 -13.49
C GLY A 381 -14.61 -8.91 -14.16
N THR A 382 -14.06 -9.80 -13.36
CA THR A 382 -13.41 -11.03 -13.85
C THR A 382 -14.42 -12.00 -14.48
N CYS A 383 -15.62 -12.14 -13.90
CA CYS A 383 -16.68 -12.96 -14.50
C CYS A 383 -17.14 -12.39 -15.85
N ILE A 384 -17.31 -11.09 -15.98
CA ILE A 384 -17.66 -10.43 -17.24
C ILE A 384 -16.54 -10.65 -18.27
N LEU A 385 -15.31 -10.50 -17.85
CA LEU A 385 -14.12 -10.71 -18.68
C LEU A 385 -14.04 -12.16 -19.18
N LEU A 386 -14.35 -13.15 -18.32
CA LEU A 386 -14.43 -14.57 -18.70
C LEU A 386 -15.45 -14.81 -19.79
N ILE A 387 -16.66 -14.27 -19.66
CA ILE A 387 -17.70 -14.41 -20.67
C ILE A 387 -17.25 -13.79 -21.99
N ALA A 388 -16.67 -12.58 -21.95
CA ALA A 388 -16.16 -11.92 -23.15
C ALA A 388 -15.05 -12.74 -23.84
N LEU A 389 -14.11 -13.27 -23.05
CA LEU A 389 -13.04 -14.13 -23.57
C LEU A 389 -13.55 -15.42 -24.18
N GLY A 390 -14.52 -16.08 -23.53
CA GLY A 390 -15.16 -17.30 -24.04
C GLY A 390 -15.82 -17.07 -25.42
N VAL A 391 -16.52 -15.94 -25.57
CA VAL A 391 -17.11 -15.52 -26.83
C VAL A 391 -16.03 -15.24 -27.87
N LEU A 392 -15.04 -14.42 -27.54
CA LEU A 392 -13.95 -14.03 -28.47
C LEU A 392 -13.15 -15.25 -28.95
N ALA A 393 -12.79 -16.15 -28.04
CA ALA A 393 -12.04 -17.36 -28.35
C ALA A 393 -12.84 -18.31 -29.26
N GLY A 394 -14.17 -18.37 -29.09
CA GLY A 394 -15.07 -19.20 -29.88
C GLY A 394 -15.45 -18.62 -31.23
N LEU A 395 -15.30 -17.33 -31.50
CA LEU A 395 -15.76 -16.67 -32.74
C LEU A 395 -15.09 -17.23 -33.99
N ALA A 396 -13.76 -17.32 -34.01
CA ALA A 396 -13.03 -17.78 -35.20
C ALA A 396 -13.36 -19.22 -35.54
N PRO A 397 -13.35 -20.22 -34.62
CA PRO A 397 -13.76 -21.58 -34.92
C PRO A 397 -15.25 -21.71 -35.32
N ALA A 398 -16.13 -20.91 -34.69
CA ALA A 398 -17.55 -20.92 -35.01
C ALA A 398 -17.84 -20.39 -36.42
N TYR A 399 -17.18 -19.32 -36.85
CA TYR A 399 -17.27 -18.82 -38.23
C TYR A 399 -16.76 -19.88 -39.24
N ARG A 400 -15.69 -20.57 -38.94
CA ARG A 400 -15.15 -21.63 -39.79
C ARG A 400 -16.12 -22.82 -39.92
N ALA A 401 -16.76 -23.23 -38.83
CA ALA A 401 -17.76 -24.27 -38.80
C ALA A 401 -19.00 -23.92 -39.64
N MET A 402 -19.46 -22.67 -39.59
CA MET A 402 -20.57 -22.19 -40.41
C MET A 402 -20.27 -22.25 -41.94
N ALA A 403 -19.00 -22.11 -42.33
CA ALA A 403 -18.58 -22.13 -43.73
C ALA A 403 -18.51 -23.55 -44.34
N ILE A 404 -18.61 -24.62 -43.54
CA ILE A 404 -18.57 -26.00 -44.01
C ILE A 404 -19.78 -26.29 -44.90
N LYS A 405 -19.51 -26.71 -46.14
CA LYS A 405 -20.56 -27.09 -47.07
C LYS A 405 -20.91 -28.59 -46.90
N PRO A 406 -22.21 -28.96 -46.80
CA PRO A 406 -22.64 -30.36 -46.55
C PRO A 406 -22.09 -31.34 -47.57
N ILE A 407 -22.05 -30.93 -48.85
CA ILE A 407 -21.63 -31.79 -49.95
C ILE A 407 -20.12 -32.07 -49.88
N GLU A 408 -19.31 -31.12 -49.54
CA GLU A 408 -17.84 -31.27 -49.41
C GLU A 408 -17.49 -32.08 -48.17
N ALA A 409 -18.21 -31.89 -47.03
CA ALA A 409 -17.99 -32.60 -45.79
C ALA A 409 -18.29 -34.10 -45.80
N ILE A 410 -19.15 -34.56 -46.70
CA ILE A 410 -19.53 -35.97 -46.84
C ILE A 410 -18.69 -36.69 -47.93
N ARG A 411 -18.05 -35.92 -48.83
CA ARG A 411 -17.27 -36.46 -49.96
C ARG A 411 -15.79 -36.68 -49.65
N ASP A 412 -15.28 -36.08 -48.55
CA ASP A 412 -13.87 -36.16 -48.11
C ASP A 412 -13.60 -37.44 -47.26
N GLU A 413 -14.15 -38.64 -47.66
CA GLU A 413 -13.70 -39.97 -47.23
C GLU A 413 -12.81 -40.61 -48.28
#